data_8edf4f90a02a6409e80a078eaba3c6c5
#
_entry.id   8edf4f90a02a6409e80a078eaba3c6c5
#
_cell.length_a   1.000
_cell.length_b   1.000
_cell.length_c   1.000
_cell.angle_alpha   90.00
_cell.angle_beta   90.00
_cell.angle_gamma   90.00
#
_symmetry.space_group_name_H-M   'P 1'
#
loop_
_entity.id
_entity.type
_entity.pdbx_description
1 polymer ?
#
loop_
_entity_poly.entity_id
_entity_poly.type
_entity_poly.pdbx_seq_one_letter_code
_entity_poly.pdbx_strand_id
1 'polypeptide(L)'
;MTSNKIEIEIVINAPQLQVWDAMANWERQGEWMLQTKVIRSSQLSEGVGVEIEAFTGPFYRLFPKRKFLGLHDLMRVTKWEPPYACEVLHYGKVLKGMGLFTLREIDSSSTLFHWEEEIVAPKAIFLALKPFFTLGVKISLSRFAQSLE
;
A
#
# COMPACT_ATOMS: atom_id res chain seq x y z
N MET A 1 -6.56 20.88 10.88
CA MET A 1 -7.17 19.59 10.52
C MET A 1 -6.63 18.50 11.41
N THR A 2 -7.51 17.69 11.96
CA THR A 2 -7.07 16.49 12.69
C THR A 2 -6.55 15.47 11.68
N SER A 3 -5.37 14.93 11.96
CA SER A 3 -4.76 13.85 11.17
C SER A 3 -5.65 12.59 11.21
N ASN A 4 -5.95 12.05 10.05
CA ASN A 4 -6.72 10.82 9.88
C ASN A 4 -5.73 9.69 9.61
N LYS A 5 -5.24 9.06 10.67
CA LYS A 5 -4.15 8.10 10.59
C LYS A 5 -4.60 6.67 10.83
N ILE A 6 -4.08 5.76 10.04
CA ILE A 6 -4.24 4.30 10.20
C ILE A 6 -2.83 3.71 10.31
N GLU A 7 -2.62 2.88 11.33
CA GLU A 7 -1.36 2.16 11.52
C GLU A 7 -1.65 0.67 11.69
N ILE A 8 -0.88 -0.17 11.01
CA ILE A 8 -0.98 -1.62 11.11
C ILE A 8 0.42 -2.19 11.12
N GLU A 9 0.68 -3.09 12.06
CA GLU A 9 1.94 -3.84 12.12
C GLU A 9 1.68 -5.33 11.93
N ILE A 10 2.61 -5.99 11.25
CA ILE A 10 2.61 -7.44 11.09
C ILE A 10 4.04 -7.97 11.12
N VAL A 11 4.22 -9.12 11.76
CA VAL A 11 5.48 -9.87 11.69
C VAL A 11 5.43 -10.79 10.49
N ILE A 12 6.44 -10.71 9.64
CA ILE A 12 6.59 -11.56 8.45
C ILE A 12 7.79 -12.48 8.68
N ASN A 13 7.59 -13.78 8.54
CA ASN A 13 8.65 -14.78 8.72
C ASN A 13 9.49 -14.90 7.44
N ALA A 14 10.19 -13.82 7.13
CA ALA A 14 11.10 -13.73 6.00
C ALA A 14 12.17 -12.67 6.31
N PRO A 15 13.39 -12.79 5.72
CA PRO A 15 14.44 -11.79 5.87
C PRO A 15 14.02 -10.41 5.36
N GLN A 16 14.52 -9.36 5.99
CA GLN A 16 14.16 -7.97 5.67
C GLN A 16 14.33 -7.63 4.19
N LEU A 17 15.44 -8.04 3.58
CA LEU A 17 15.68 -7.76 2.17
C LEU A 17 14.66 -8.45 1.26
N GLN A 18 14.29 -9.68 1.58
CA GLN A 18 13.27 -10.42 0.83
C GLN A 18 11.89 -9.72 0.92
N VAL A 19 11.53 -9.24 2.10
CA VAL A 19 10.29 -8.48 2.30
C VAL A 19 10.33 -7.17 1.51
N TRP A 20 11.46 -6.47 1.56
CA TRP A 20 11.64 -5.24 0.79
C TRP A 20 11.49 -5.47 -0.71
N ASP A 21 12.19 -6.45 -1.27
CA ASP A 21 12.16 -6.73 -2.70
C ASP A 21 10.75 -7.10 -3.18
N ALA A 22 10.02 -7.87 -2.37
CA ALA A 22 8.64 -8.23 -2.69
C ALA A 22 7.68 -7.03 -2.60
N MET A 23 7.85 -6.18 -1.59
CA MET A 23 7.05 -4.95 -1.44
C MET A 23 7.32 -3.97 -2.57
N ALA A 24 8.58 -3.79 -2.94
CA ALA A 24 9.02 -2.85 -3.95
C ALA A 24 8.71 -3.27 -5.39
N ASN A 25 8.22 -4.47 -5.59
CA ASN A 25 7.73 -4.93 -6.89
C ASN A 25 6.29 -4.45 -7.09
N TRP A 26 6.14 -3.20 -7.52
CA TRP A 26 4.86 -2.50 -7.59
C TRP A 26 3.80 -3.24 -8.41
N GLU A 27 4.19 -3.76 -9.57
CA GLU A 27 3.26 -4.43 -10.48
C GLU A 27 2.70 -5.74 -9.90
N ARG A 28 3.44 -6.37 -8.99
CA ARG A 28 2.99 -7.59 -8.30
C ARG A 28 2.18 -7.32 -7.04
N GLN A 29 2.05 -6.07 -6.61
CA GLN A 29 1.24 -5.75 -5.42
C GLN A 29 -0.21 -6.18 -5.56
N GLY A 30 -0.76 -6.20 -6.77
CA GLY A 30 -2.10 -6.71 -7.02
C GLY A 30 -2.32 -8.18 -6.68
N GLU A 31 -1.24 -8.96 -6.54
CA GLU A 31 -1.33 -10.37 -6.16
C GLU A 31 -1.73 -10.56 -4.69
N TRP A 32 -1.34 -9.62 -3.83
CA TRP A 32 -1.63 -9.70 -2.40
C TRP A 32 -2.57 -8.60 -1.90
N MET A 33 -2.63 -7.45 -2.52
CA MET A 33 -3.59 -6.40 -2.16
C MET A 33 -5.00 -6.81 -2.56
N LEU A 34 -5.92 -6.74 -1.60
CA LEU A 34 -7.29 -7.18 -1.78
C LEU A 34 -8.00 -6.42 -2.90
N GLN A 35 -8.50 -7.15 -3.90
CA GLN A 35 -9.28 -6.62 -5.04
C GLN A 35 -8.61 -5.42 -5.73
N THR A 36 -7.29 -5.45 -5.85
CA THR A 36 -6.50 -4.34 -6.37
C THR A 36 -5.69 -4.78 -7.59
N LYS A 37 -5.63 -3.91 -8.59
CA LYS A 37 -4.67 -3.99 -9.69
C LYS A 37 -3.73 -2.79 -9.61
N VAL A 38 -2.43 -3.05 -9.71
CA VAL A 38 -1.40 -2.02 -9.65
C VAL A 38 -0.64 -1.98 -10.98
N ILE A 39 -0.47 -0.78 -11.52
CA ILE A 39 0.37 -0.53 -12.69
C ILE A 39 1.37 0.57 -12.38
N ARG A 40 2.56 0.42 -12.91
CA ARG A 40 3.58 1.46 -12.83
C ARG A 40 3.44 2.36 -14.04
N SER A 41 3.15 3.65 -13.81
CA SER A 41 2.94 4.62 -14.89
C SER A 41 4.23 5.33 -15.30
N SER A 42 5.28 5.29 -14.47
CA SER A 42 6.59 5.86 -14.79
C SER A 42 7.50 4.83 -15.48
N GLN A 43 8.53 5.31 -16.17
CA GLN A 43 9.60 4.46 -16.70
C GLN A 43 10.55 3.98 -15.59
N LEU A 44 10.70 4.79 -14.53
CA LEU A 44 11.46 4.40 -13.34
C LEU A 44 10.78 3.22 -12.65
N SER A 45 11.57 2.21 -12.27
CA SER A 45 11.07 1.03 -11.58
C SER A 45 11.28 1.10 -10.07
N GLU A 46 12.22 1.90 -9.60
CA GLU A 46 12.53 2.05 -8.19
C GLU A 46 13.05 3.45 -7.88
N GLY A 47 13.00 3.82 -6.61
CA GLY A 47 13.50 5.10 -6.15
C GLY A 47 12.45 6.20 -6.10
N VAL A 48 12.88 7.38 -5.65
CA VAL A 48 12.05 8.59 -5.61
C VAL A 48 11.63 8.98 -7.03
N GLY A 49 10.35 9.32 -7.19
CA GLY A 49 9.79 9.72 -8.49
C GLY A 49 9.07 8.61 -9.24
N VAL A 50 9.11 7.36 -8.77
CA VAL A 50 8.28 6.28 -9.32
C VAL A 50 6.82 6.68 -9.18
N GLU A 51 6.05 6.54 -10.26
CA GLU A 51 4.62 6.80 -10.29
C GLU A 51 3.85 5.49 -10.47
N ILE A 52 2.80 5.33 -9.67
CA ILE A 52 2.01 4.10 -9.55
C ILE A 52 0.54 4.44 -9.60
N GLU A 53 -0.23 3.64 -10.33
CA GLU A 53 -1.68 3.69 -10.31
C GLU A 53 -2.24 2.40 -9.72
N ALA A 54 -3.17 2.52 -8.80
CA ALA A 54 -3.88 1.39 -8.23
C ALA A 54 -5.39 1.53 -8.45
N PHE A 55 -6.02 0.42 -8.79
CA PHE A 55 -7.47 0.32 -8.96
C PHE A 55 -7.99 -0.72 -7.98
N THR A 56 -8.82 -0.30 -7.04
CA THR A 56 -9.33 -1.16 -5.97
C THR A 56 -10.85 -1.20 -5.99
N GLY A 57 -11.42 -2.40 -5.92
CA GLY A 57 -12.85 -2.60 -5.78
C GLY A 57 -13.34 -3.91 -6.39
N PRO A 58 -14.49 -4.44 -5.90
CA PRO A 58 -15.02 -5.72 -6.36
C PRO A 58 -15.45 -5.69 -7.82
N PHE A 59 -15.93 -4.54 -8.28
CA PHE A 59 -16.44 -4.40 -9.66
C PHE A 59 -15.34 -4.19 -10.69
N TYR A 60 -14.14 -3.83 -10.27
CA TYR A 60 -13.02 -3.63 -11.17
C TYR A 60 -12.67 -4.93 -11.93
N ARG A 61 -12.66 -6.07 -11.25
CA ARG A 61 -12.36 -7.37 -11.88
C ARG A 61 -13.44 -7.81 -12.87
N LEU A 62 -14.70 -7.45 -12.58
CA LEU A 62 -15.85 -7.79 -13.44
C LEU A 62 -15.91 -6.86 -14.67
N PHE A 63 -15.54 -5.61 -14.50
CA PHE A 63 -15.63 -4.57 -15.54
C PHE A 63 -14.32 -3.76 -15.62
N PRO A 64 -13.22 -4.36 -16.11
CA PRO A 64 -11.90 -3.73 -16.06
C PRO A 64 -11.78 -2.44 -16.88
N LYS A 65 -12.70 -2.20 -17.82
CA LYS A 65 -12.74 -0.98 -18.63
C LYS A 65 -13.50 0.17 -17.96
N ARG A 66 -14.20 -0.10 -16.85
CA ARG A 66 -15.02 0.89 -16.14
C ARG A 66 -14.32 1.34 -14.86
N LYS A 67 -13.34 2.22 -15.01
CA LYS A 67 -12.50 2.73 -13.91
C LYS A 67 -13.31 3.43 -12.79
N PHE A 68 -14.51 3.91 -13.09
CA PHE A 68 -15.35 4.59 -12.09
C PHE A 68 -16.04 3.65 -11.08
N LEU A 69 -15.99 2.33 -11.30
CA LEU A 69 -16.60 1.36 -10.39
C LEU A 69 -15.67 0.94 -9.25
N GLY A 70 -14.48 1.50 -9.19
CA GLY A 70 -13.51 1.24 -8.14
C GLY A 70 -12.80 2.51 -7.68
N LEU A 71 -12.03 2.38 -6.61
CA LEU A 71 -11.17 3.46 -6.13
C LEU A 71 -9.93 3.53 -7.04
N HIS A 72 -9.74 4.67 -7.69
CA HIS A 72 -8.56 4.96 -8.48
C HIS A 72 -7.60 5.81 -7.65
N ASP A 73 -6.43 5.27 -7.38
CA ASP A 73 -5.41 5.89 -6.55
C ASP A 73 -4.16 6.19 -7.38
N LEU A 74 -3.71 7.42 -7.34
CA LEU A 74 -2.49 7.88 -7.98
C LEU A 74 -1.44 8.15 -6.90
N MET A 75 -0.28 7.52 -7.03
CA MET A 75 0.79 7.60 -6.04
C MET A 75 2.12 7.96 -6.68
N ARG A 76 2.96 8.67 -5.91
CA ARG A 76 4.35 8.95 -6.27
C ARG A 76 5.24 8.65 -5.08
N VAL A 77 6.34 7.93 -5.33
CA VAL A 77 7.34 7.66 -4.29
C VAL A 77 8.07 8.96 -3.96
N THR A 78 8.05 9.35 -2.70
CA THR A 78 8.67 10.57 -2.17
C THR A 78 9.87 10.29 -1.26
N LYS A 79 9.97 9.06 -0.73
CA LYS A 79 11.11 8.61 0.08
C LYS A 79 11.43 7.17 -0.28
N TRP A 80 12.71 6.88 -0.42
CA TRP A 80 13.20 5.56 -0.82
C TRP A 80 14.48 5.24 -0.06
N GLU A 81 14.37 4.43 0.97
CA GLU A 81 15.50 4.02 1.83
C GLU A 81 15.54 2.50 1.99
N PRO A 82 16.03 1.75 0.96
CA PRO A 82 16.11 0.29 1.06
C PRO A 82 17.10 -0.14 2.14
N PRO A 83 16.84 -1.19 2.88
CA PRO A 83 15.59 -1.94 2.96
C PRO A 83 14.68 -1.48 4.11
N TYR A 84 14.70 -0.21 4.50
CA TYR A 84 14.10 0.31 5.75
C TYR A 84 12.78 1.01 5.57
N ALA A 85 12.67 1.91 4.58
CA ALA A 85 11.51 2.78 4.48
C ALA A 85 11.19 3.22 3.06
N CYS A 86 9.89 3.28 2.75
CA CYS A 86 9.36 3.85 1.51
C CYS A 86 8.14 4.70 1.83
N GLU A 87 8.12 5.94 1.35
CA GLU A 87 6.99 6.85 1.49
C GLU A 87 6.40 7.14 0.13
N VAL A 88 5.08 7.18 0.06
CA VAL A 88 4.34 7.52 -1.16
C VAL A 88 3.36 8.67 -0.87
N LEU A 89 3.21 9.56 -1.85
CA LEU A 89 2.19 10.60 -1.84
C LEU A 89 1.02 10.14 -2.69
N HIS A 90 -0.18 10.11 -2.10
CA HIS A 90 -1.43 9.93 -2.83
C HIS A 90 -1.91 11.29 -3.33
N TYR A 91 -1.95 11.48 -4.64
CA TYR A 91 -2.31 12.77 -5.25
C TYR A 91 -3.50 12.70 -6.19
N GLY A 92 -4.24 11.60 -6.18
CA GLY A 92 -5.44 11.41 -6.98
C GLY A 92 -6.59 12.33 -6.57
N LYS A 93 -7.70 12.25 -7.30
CA LYS A 93 -8.89 13.05 -7.00
C LYS A 93 -9.69 12.50 -5.82
N VAL A 94 -9.68 11.18 -5.64
CA VAL A 94 -10.49 10.48 -4.63
C VAL A 94 -9.70 10.28 -3.35
N LEU A 95 -8.46 9.81 -3.46
CA LEU A 95 -7.59 9.55 -2.32
C LEU A 95 -6.42 10.52 -2.33
N LYS A 96 -6.24 11.23 -1.21
CA LYS A 96 -5.11 12.15 -0.97
C LYS A 96 -4.53 11.86 0.39
N GLY A 97 -3.22 11.97 0.52
CA GLY A 97 -2.50 11.77 1.77
C GLY A 97 -1.14 11.16 1.56
N MET A 98 -0.62 10.55 2.61
CA MET A 98 0.71 9.95 2.62
C MET A 98 0.63 8.50 3.09
N GLY A 99 1.40 7.62 2.46
CA GLY A 99 1.60 6.25 2.92
C GLY A 99 3.07 6.05 3.28
N LEU A 100 3.33 5.36 4.39
CA LEU A 100 4.69 5.03 4.83
C LEU A 100 4.78 3.56 5.17
N PHE A 101 5.73 2.88 4.55
CA PHE A 101 6.10 1.50 4.88
C PHE A 101 7.45 1.51 5.55
N THR A 102 7.53 0.89 6.72
CA THR A 102 8.79 0.72 7.44
C THR A 102 9.04 -0.75 7.70
N LEU A 103 10.26 -1.19 7.48
CA LEU A 103 10.70 -2.55 7.77
C LEU A 103 11.78 -2.51 8.85
N ARG A 104 11.61 -3.32 9.88
CA ARG A 104 12.61 -3.50 10.93
C ARG A 104 12.96 -4.98 11.05
N GLU A 105 14.25 -5.28 10.92
CA GLU A 105 14.74 -6.63 11.16
C GLU A 105 14.53 -7.02 12.62
N ILE A 106 13.84 -8.14 12.86
CA ILE A 106 13.70 -8.75 14.19
C ILE A 106 14.89 -9.71 14.38
N ASP A 107 15.09 -10.57 13.41
CA ASP A 107 16.24 -11.50 13.31
C ASP A 107 16.49 -11.83 11.83
N SER A 108 17.42 -12.75 11.57
CA SER A 108 17.81 -13.12 10.18
C SER A 108 16.68 -13.74 9.35
N SER A 109 15.57 -14.14 9.98
CA SER A 109 14.47 -14.84 9.34
C SER A 109 13.10 -14.20 9.59
N SER A 110 13.05 -13.05 10.26
CA SER A 110 11.78 -12.37 10.53
C SER A 110 11.91 -10.84 10.52
N THR A 111 10.86 -10.19 10.05
CA THR A 111 10.79 -8.74 9.83
C THR A 111 9.50 -8.18 10.39
N LEU A 112 9.58 -7.06 11.10
CA LEU A 112 8.40 -6.27 11.46
C LEU A 112 8.08 -5.32 10.31
N PHE A 113 6.91 -5.46 9.73
CA PHE A 113 6.37 -4.59 8.69
C PHE A 113 5.38 -3.64 9.34
N HIS A 114 5.63 -2.34 9.21
CA HIS A 114 4.75 -1.28 9.71
C HIS A 114 4.18 -0.51 8.52
N TRP A 115 2.85 -0.47 8.44
CA TRP A 115 2.11 0.31 7.44
C TRP A 115 1.42 1.47 8.12
N GLU A 116 1.66 2.67 7.63
CA GLU A 116 1.04 3.89 8.11
C GLU A 116 0.41 4.64 6.94
N GLU A 117 -0.86 5.04 7.11
CA GLU A 117 -1.58 5.85 6.13
C GLU A 117 -2.15 7.08 6.81
N GLU A 118 -1.88 8.23 6.24
CA GLU A 118 -2.48 9.50 6.64
C GLU A 118 -3.36 9.98 5.50
N ILE A 119 -4.69 10.03 5.74
CA ILE A 119 -5.71 10.29 4.72
C ILE A 119 -6.33 11.67 4.92
N VAL A 120 -6.33 12.48 3.87
CA VAL A 120 -6.99 13.79 3.85
C VAL A 120 -8.47 13.61 3.50
N ALA A 121 -9.33 13.69 4.52
CA ALA A 121 -10.79 13.56 4.36
C ALA A 121 -11.49 14.23 5.54
N PRO A 122 -12.78 14.60 5.41
CA PRO A 122 -13.56 15.00 6.57
C PRO A 122 -13.58 13.89 7.62
N LYS A 123 -13.42 14.26 8.88
CA LYS A 123 -13.26 13.30 9.97
C LYS A 123 -14.42 12.30 10.07
N ALA A 124 -15.65 12.75 9.86
CA ALA A 124 -16.82 11.87 9.91
C ALA A 124 -16.78 10.80 8.83
N ILE A 125 -16.37 11.16 7.62
CA ILE A 125 -16.23 10.23 6.50
C ILE A 125 -15.10 9.24 6.78
N PHE A 126 -13.97 9.73 7.26
CA PHE A 126 -12.83 8.89 7.64
C PHE A 126 -13.21 7.86 8.70
N LEU A 127 -13.88 8.28 9.77
CA LEU A 127 -14.31 7.38 10.84
C LEU A 127 -15.29 6.32 10.36
N ALA A 128 -16.18 6.67 9.43
CA ALA A 128 -17.13 5.73 8.85
C ALA A 128 -16.42 4.66 7.98
N LEU A 129 -15.39 5.05 7.23
CA LEU A 129 -14.68 4.17 6.30
C LEU A 129 -13.51 3.42 6.94
N LYS A 130 -12.98 3.93 8.07
CA LYS A 130 -11.80 3.37 8.73
C LYS A 130 -11.88 1.88 9.03
N PRO A 131 -12.99 1.30 9.56
CA PRO A 131 -13.06 -0.13 9.81
C PRO A 131 -12.89 -0.98 8.56
N PHE A 132 -13.49 -0.57 7.46
CA PHE A 132 -13.43 -1.27 6.16
C PHE A 132 -12.03 -1.16 5.57
N PHE A 133 -11.44 0.02 5.61
CA PHE A 133 -10.10 0.26 5.12
C PHE A 133 -9.06 -0.55 5.93
N THR A 134 -9.16 -0.51 7.24
CA THR A 134 -8.29 -1.27 8.15
C THR A 134 -8.39 -2.78 7.90
N LEU A 135 -9.60 -3.30 7.75
CA LEU A 135 -9.81 -4.72 7.46
C LEU A 135 -9.20 -5.10 6.11
N GLY A 136 -9.42 -4.29 5.09
CA GLY A 136 -8.86 -4.52 3.75
C GLY A 136 -7.34 -4.56 3.76
N VAL A 137 -6.69 -3.64 4.47
CA VAL A 137 -5.22 -3.61 4.60
C VAL A 137 -4.72 -4.81 5.40
N LYS A 138 -5.39 -5.18 6.50
CA LYS A 138 -5.02 -6.36 7.30
C LYS A 138 -5.08 -7.64 6.49
N ILE A 139 -6.13 -7.84 5.71
CA ILE A 139 -6.26 -9.00 4.82
C ILE A 139 -5.13 -8.99 3.79
N SER A 140 -4.87 -7.84 3.17
CA SER A 140 -3.81 -7.69 2.18
C SER A 140 -2.42 -8.01 2.75
N LEU A 141 -2.09 -7.48 3.92
CA LEU A 141 -0.81 -7.75 4.57
C LEU A 141 -0.67 -9.20 5.02
N SER A 142 -1.76 -9.83 5.46
CA SER A 142 -1.74 -11.27 5.79
C SER A 142 -1.45 -12.13 4.56
N ARG A 143 -2.05 -11.78 3.41
CA ARG A 143 -1.75 -12.45 2.14
C ARG A 143 -0.30 -12.24 1.70
N PHE A 144 0.19 -11.02 1.88
CA PHE A 144 1.58 -10.68 1.60
C PHE A 144 2.54 -11.52 2.45
N ALA A 145 2.31 -11.58 3.76
CA ALA A 145 3.13 -12.39 4.67
C ALA A 145 3.12 -13.86 4.26
N GLN A 146 1.94 -14.43 4.00
CA GLN A 146 1.81 -15.82 3.56
C GLN A 146 2.55 -16.11 2.26
N SER A 147 2.64 -15.15 1.36
CA SER A 147 3.34 -15.33 0.08
C SER A 147 4.86 -15.43 0.24
N LEU A 148 5.39 -15.00 1.38
CA LEU A 148 6.84 -14.96 1.67
C LEU A 148 7.29 -16.03 2.67
N GLU A 149 6.36 -16.68 3.35
CA GLU A 149 6.64 -17.69 4.40
C GLU A 149 6.79 -19.11 3.87
#